data_17c50e37c01e9ce624dbdcf7b393fd9c
#
_entry.id   17c50e37c01e9ce624dbdcf7b393fd9c
#
_cell.length_a   1.000
_cell.length_b   1.000
_cell.length_c   1.000
_cell.angle_alpha   90.00
_cell.angle_beta   90.00
_cell.angle_gamma   90.00
#
_symmetry.space_group_name_H-M   'P 1'
#
loop_
_entity.id
_entity.type
_entity.pdbx_description
1 polymer ?
#
loop_
_entity_poly.entity_id
_entity_poly.type
_entity_poly.pdbx_seq_one_letter_code
_entity_poly.pdbx_strand_id
1 'polypeptide(L)'
;MYAVKRNFTFFERLFIWRRMNFSEQKFILMISFVVGILTAFAGLFLKWLIHQIQYLLTYRFDATGSNALYLVYPVIGIFLTGLFVRYVVKDDISHGVTKILFAIARKQSKIKAHNTWSSVIASAITIGFGGSVGAEAPIVLTGSAIGSNLGCLFRINSKTLMLLVGCGAAGAVAGIFKAPIAGLVFTLEVLMIDLTMGALLPLLISCVTAAGVTFAVSGTNTIFEFHLQNGFAVDKIPAYILLGIFCGLVSLYFTRTMNSLEDIFRKYSNPYVKLLIGGATLSILIYLFPSLYGEGYDLINLLLNGNSAKDWDTAMDSSLFYGHGNLLLLYLALVLIFKVFASTATNGGGGCGGIFAPSLFLGCISGFIFARLWNFYRCLGIYLPERNFAMIGMAGL
;
A
#
# COMPACT_ATOMS: atom_id res chain seq x y z
N MET A 1 -37.56 43.48 -24.13
CA MET A 1 -36.79 42.23 -24.15
C MET A 1 -35.39 42.52 -23.55
N TYR A 2 -35.26 42.48 -22.24
CA TYR A 2 -34.01 42.81 -21.55
C TYR A 2 -33.13 41.54 -21.51
N ALA A 3 -32.07 41.53 -22.32
CA ALA A 3 -31.04 40.49 -22.22
C ALA A 3 -30.20 40.77 -20.96
N VAL A 4 -30.49 40.06 -19.90
CA VAL A 4 -29.63 40.03 -18.69
C VAL A 4 -28.30 39.46 -19.10
N LYS A 5 -27.26 40.28 -19.21
CA LYS A 5 -25.85 39.83 -19.34
C LYS A 5 -25.49 39.10 -18.03
N ARG A 6 -25.72 37.77 -17.99
CA ARG A 6 -25.22 36.91 -16.92
C ARG A 6 -23.69 36.85 -17.05
N ASN A 7 -23.00 37.52 -16.14
CA ASN A 7 -21.55 37.35 -16.01
C ASN A 7 -21.31 35.92 -15.56
N PHE A 8 -21.04 35.03 -16.47
CA PHE A 8 -20.66 33.64 -16.18
C PHE A 8 -19.34 33.63 -15.41
N THR A 9 -19.31 32.96 -14.28
CA THR A 9 -18.07 32.66 -13.55
C THR A 9 -17.12 31.87 -14.47
N PHE A 10 -15.81 31.93 -14.20
CA PHE A 10 -14.79 31.19 -14.96
C PHE A 10 -15.18 29.72 -15.15
N PHE A 11 -15.70 29.08 -14.11
CA PHE A 11 -16.14 27.67 -14.14
C PHE A 11 -17.38 27.45 -14.99
N GLU A 12 -18.34 28.38 -15.04
CA GLU A 12 -19.50 28.27 -15.91
C GLU A 12 -19.12 28.39 -17.39
N ARG A 13 -18.15 29.25 -17.72
CA ARG A 13 -17.61 29.36 -19.11
C ARG A 13 -16.88 28.07 -19.49
N LEU A 14 -16.10 27.48 -18.58
CA LEU A 14 -15.41 26.22 -18.83
C LEU A 14 -16.38 25.05 -19.04
N PHE A 15 -17.49 25.03 -18.31
CA PHE A 15 -18.55 24.04 -18.45
C PHE A 15 -19.28 24.13 -19.76
N ILE A 16 -19.65 25.36 -20.20
CA ILE A 16 -20.31 25.61 -21.48
C ILE A 16 -19.36 25.23 -22.62
N TRP A 17 -18.11 25.66 -22.57
CA TRP A 17 -17.08 25.34 -23.57
C TRP A 17 -16.90 23.83 -23.73
N ARG A 18 -16.83 23.09 -22.61
CA ARG A 18 -16.79 21.61 -22.60
C ARG A 18 -17.97 21.03 -23.40
N ARG A 19 -19.19 21.44 -23.05
CA ARG A 19 -20.42 20.88 -23.64
C ARG A 19 -20.55 21.15 -25.12
N MET A 20 -19.99 22.25 -25.58
CA MET A 20 -20.03 22.62 -27.00
C MET A 20 -18.96 21.91 -27.85
N ASN A 21 -17.79 21.64 -27.30
CA ASN A 21 -16.63 21.19 -28.09
C ASN A 21 -16.29 19.71 -27.94
N PHE A 22 -16.75 19.02 -26.89
CA PHE A 22 -16.37 17.64 -26.64
C PHE A 22 -17.57 16.72 -26.44
N SER A 23 -17.53 15.55 -27.13
CA SER A 23 -18.42 14.43 -26.77
C SER A 23 -18.07 13.91 -25.36
N GLU A 24 -19.07 13.39 -24.63
CA GLU A 24 -18.84 12.87 -23.27
C GLU A 24 -17.70 11.85 -23.19
N GLN A 25 -17.63 10.96 -24.16
CA GLN A 25 -16.58 9.93 -24.19
C GLN A 25 -15.17 10.54 -24.35
N LYS A 26 -14.96 11.46 -25.30
CA LYS A 26 -13.66 12.13 -25.50
C LYS A 26 -13.24 12.91 -24.24
N PHE A 27 -14.21 13.55 -23.60
CA PHE A 27 -13.97 14.30 -22.38
C PHE A 27 -13.55 13.41 -21.20
N ILE A 28 -14.17 12.23 -21.03
CA ILE A 28 -13.81 11.26 -20.01
C ILE A 28 -12.38 10.76 -20.23
N LEU A 29 -11.99 10.44 -21.46
CA LEU A 29 -10.64 10.02 -21.79
C LEU A 29 -9.59 11.09 -21.45
N MET A 30 -9.89 12.36 -21.78
CA MET A 30 -9.02 13.48 -21.47
C MET A 30 -8.87 13.70 -19.95
N ILE A 31 -9.96 13.63 -19.20
CA ILE A 31 -9.90 13.74 -17.74
C ILE A 31 -9.15 12.57 -17.13
N SER A 32 -9.35 11.34 -17.63
CA SER A 32 -8.63 10.16 -17.13
C SER A 32 -7.12 10.29 -17.31
N PHE A 33 -6.69 10.89 -18.42
CA PHE A 33 -5.28 11.24 -18.65
C PHE A 33 -4.76 12.23 -17.59
N VAL A 34 -5.51 13.31 -17.32
CA VAL A 34 -5.14 14.28 -16.28
C VAL A 34 -5.13 13.66 -14.89
N VAL A 35 -6.13 12.82 -14.57
CA VAL A 35 -6.17 12.06 -13.31
C VAL A 35 -4.93 11.19 -13.18
N GLY A 36 -4.51 10.48 -14.23
CA GLY A 36 -3.29 9.68 -14.25
C GLY A 36 -2.04 10.49 -13.92
N ILE A 37 -1.89 11.67 -14.51
CA ILE A 37 -0.76 12.57 -14.20
C ILE A 37 -0.77 12.99 -12.72
N LEU A 38 -1.91 13.48 -12.24
CA LEU A 38 -2.02 13.98 -10.86
C LEU A 38 -1.83 12.89 -9.82
N THR A 39 -2.33 11.68 -10.07
CA THR A 39 -2.13 10.54 -9.19
C THR A 39 -0.68 10.07 -9.16
N ALA A 40 0.02 10.10 -10.32
CA ALA A 40 1.45 9.82 -10.37
C ALA A 40 2.26 10.79 -9.50
N PHE A 41 2.00 12.09 -9.65
CA PHE A 41 2.68 13.10 -8.81
C PHE A 41 2.35 12.93 -7.32
N ALA A 42 1.11 12.59 -6.97
CA ALA A 42 0.75 12.30 -5.58
C ALA A 42 1.51 11.10 -5.02
N GLY A 43 1.67 10.03 -5.81
CA GLY A 43 2.45 8.85 -5.44
C GLY A 43 3.95 9.14 -5.30
N LEU A 44 4.53 9.87 -6.25
CA LEU A 44 5.92 10.32 -6.19
C LEU A 44 6.17 11.21 -4.97
N PHE A 45 5.26 12.14 -4.68
CA PHE A 45 5.35 13.02 -3.52
C PHE A 45 5.28 12.24 -2.21
N LEU A 46 4.39 11.24 -2.12
CA LEU A 46 4.30 10.35 -0.95
C LEU A 46 5.61 9.62 -0.70
N LYS A 47 6.17 8.97 -1.72
CA LYS A 47 7.45 8.25 -1.59
C LYS A 47 8.61 9.17 -1.25
N TRP A 48 8.67 10.33 -1.89
CA TRP A 48 9.67 11.34 -1.58
C TRP A 48 9.57 11.80 -0.12
N LEU A 49 8.36 12.05 0.38
CA LEU A 49 8.14 12.50 1.75
C LEU A 49 8.54 11.42 2.78
N ILE A 50 8.18 10.15 2.54
CA ILE A 50 8.61 9.02 3.36
C ILE A 50 10.14 8.96 3.41
N HIS A 51 10.80 9.02 2.26
CA HIS A 51 12.26 8.97 2.17
C HIS A 51 12.93 10.14 2.89
N GLN A 52 12.38 11.37 2.76
CA GLN A 52 12.93 12.53 3.47
C GLN A 52 12.81 12.38 4.99
N ILE A 53 11.67 11.89 5.50
CA ILE A 53 11.49 11.64 6.92
C ILE A 53 12.48 10.57 7.41
N GLN A 54 12.59 9.45 6.70
CA GLN A 54 13.54 8.38 7.04
C GLN A 54 14.99 8.89 7.01
N TYR A 55 15.36 9.63 5.97
CA TYR A 55 16.68 10.24 5.85
C TYR A 55 17.01 11.18 7.03
N LEU A 56 16.07 12.04 7.43
CA LEU A 56 16.24 12.93 8.57
C LEU A 56 16.42 12.17 9.89
N LEU A 57 15.75 11.02 10.04
CA LEU A 57 15.84 10.20 11.25
C LEU A 57 17.12 9.35 11.29
N THR A 58 17.68 8.96 10.13
CA THR A 58 18.85 8.08 10.04
C THR A 58 20.17 8.81 9.77
N TYR A 59 20.13 10.05 9.26
CA TYR A 59 21.31 10.80 8.76
C TYR A 59 22.47 10.98 9.75
N ARG A 60 22.23 10.88 11.06
CA ARG A 60 23.26 11.08 12.12
C ARG A 60 23.52 9.86 12.97
N PHE A 61 22.98 8.71 12.62
CA PHE A 61 23.07 7.53 13.46
C PHE A 61 23.66 6.34 12.69
N ASP A 62 24.77 5.79 13.21
CA ASP A 62 25.33 4.53 12.71
C ASP A 62 24.32 3.39 12.97
N ALA A 63 23.88 2.75 11.90
CA ALA A 63 22.93 1.64 11.96
C ALA A 63 23.50 0.35 12.56
N THR A 64 24.78 0.35 12.98
CA THR A 64 25.51 -0.83 13.43
C THR A 64 25.42 -1.13 14.93
N GLY A 65 24.66 -0.33 15.69
CA GLY A 65 24.44 -0.58 17.13
C GLY A 65 22.96 -0.80 17.45
N SER A 66 22.64 -1.60 18.47
CA SER A 66 21.29 -1.77 19.02
C SER A 66 20.67 -0.40 19.35
N ASN A 67 19.92 0.15 18.40
CA ASN A 67 19.53 1.54 18.43
C ASN A 67 18.26 1.69 19.27
N ALA A 68 18.39 2.15 20.51
CA ALA A 68 17.26 2.50 21.38
C ALA A 68 16.26 3.49 20.73
N LEU A 69 16.66 4.17 19.66
CA LEU A 69 15.81 5.07 18.89
C LEU A 69 14.67 4.34 18.14
N TYR A 70 14.86 3.07 17.79
CA TYR A 70 13.76 2.24 17.25
C TYR A 70 12.60 2.05 18.25
N LEU A 71 12.85 2.24 19.54
CA LEU A 71 11.81 2.25 20.57
C LEU A 71 11.01 3.56 20.60
N VAL A 72 11.59 4.67 20.17
CA VAL A 72 11.01 6.01 20.33
C VAL A 72 10.33 6.50 19.04
N TYR A 73 10.96 6.28 17.88
CA TYR A 73 10.47 6.79 16.60
C TYR A 73 9.03 6.36 16.25
N PRO A 74 8.64 5.08 16.39
CA PRO A 74 7.28 4.66 16.04
C PRO A 74 6.21 5.32 16.92
N VAL A 75 6.52 5.52 18.23
CA VAL A 75 5.61 6.22 19.15
C VAL A 75 5.42 7.67 18.71
N ILE A 76 6.52 8.36 18.38
CA ILE A 76 6.47 9.75 17.90
C ILE A 76 5.68 9.83 16.60
N GLY A 77 5.92 8.92 15.65
CA GLY A 77 5.22 8.89 14.37
C GLY A 77 3.71 8.73 14.53
N ILE A 78 3.27 7.74 15.31
CA ILE A 78 1.84 7.54 15.59
C ILE A 78 1.24 8.74 16.31
N PHE A 79 1.96 9.33 17.27
CA PHE A 79 1.52 10.52 18.00
C PHE A 79 1.33 11.72 17.07
N LEU A 80 2.32 12.03 16.22
CA LEU A 80 2.25 13.14 15.27
C LEU A 80 1.13 12.93 14.27
N THR A 81 0.96 11.70 13.76
CA THR A 81 -0.15 11.35 12.86
C THR A 81 -1.50 11.53 13.56
N GLY A 82 -1.64 11.05 14.79
CA GLY A 82 -2.87 11.21 15.57
C GLY A 82 -3.21 12.68 15.83
N LEU A 83 -2.22 13.52 16.15
CA LEU A 83 -2.41 14.98 16.29
C LEU A 83 -2.84 15.60 14.96
N PHE A 84 -2.16 15.26 13.87
CA PHE A 84 -2.47 15.79 12.54
C PHE A 84 -3.90 15.44 12.13
N VAL A 85 -4.30 14.18 12.29
CA VAL A 85 -5.67 13.72 11.97
C VAL A 85 -6.70 14.44 12.84
N ARG A 86 -6.44 14.57 14.14
CA ARG A 86 -7.39 15.14 15.10
C ARG A 86 -7.58 16.65 14.94
N TYR A 87 -6.51 17.41 14.78
CA TYR A 87 -6.56 18.88 14.80
C TYR A 87 -6.65 19.49 13.40
N VAL A 88 -6.01 18.89 12.41
CA VAL A 88 -5.96 19.44 11.04
C VAL A 88 -7.04 18.82 10.16
N VAL A 89 -7.11 17.51 10.09
CA VAL A 89 -8.01 16.80 9.17
C VAL A 89 -9.44 16.75 9.71
N LYS A 90 -9.61 16.48 11.00
CA LYS A 90 -10.92 16.36 11.70
C LYS A 90 -11.85 15.34 11.04
N ASP A 91 -11.30 14.31 10.41
CA ASP A 91 -12.04 13.22 9.75
C ASP A 91 -11.23 11.92 9.91
N ASP A 92 -11.92 10.78 9.91
CA ASP A 92 -11.24 9.48 9.91
C ASP A 92 -10.65 9.19 8.54
N ILE A 93 -9.35 8.88 8.48
CA ILE A 93 -8.62 8.52 7.24
C ILE A 93 -7.95 7.16 7.32
N SER A 94 -8.18 6.40 8.40
CA SER A 94 -7.46 5.14 8.69
C SER A 94 -7.73 4.01 7.69
N HIS A 95 -8.97 3.87 7.22
CA HIS A 95 -9.38 2.77 6.32
C HIS A 95 -9.63 3.27 4.88
N GLY A 96 -8.55 3.58 4.13
CA GLY A 96 -8.62 4.22 2.82
C GLY A 96 -9.55 3.55 1.82
N VAL A 97 -9.41 2.24 1.56
CA VAL A 97 -10.20 1.49 0.56
C VAL A 97 -11.66 1.36 0.99
N THR A 98 -11.93 1.03 2.24
CA THR A 98 -13.30 0.94 2.78
C THR A 98 -14.05 2.27 2.63
N LYS A 99 -13.35 3.39 2.81
CA LYS A 99 -13.92 4.74 2.63
C LYS A 99 -14.32 5.02 1.19
N ILE A 100 -13.54 4.53 0.23
CA ILE A 100 -13.86 4.63 -1.20
C ILE A 100 -15.11 3.81 -1.52
N LEU A 101 -15.15 2.55 -1.08
CA LEU A 101 -16.32 1.68 -1.27
C LEU A 101 -17.59 2.29 -0.64
N PHE A 102 -17.47 2.86 0.56
CA PHE A 102 -18.58 3.57 1.20
C PHE A 102 -19.03 4.80 0.41
N ALA A 103 -18.07 5.56 -0.17
CA ALA A 103 -18.39 6.73 -1.00
C ALA A 103 -19.10 6.32 -2.28
N ILE A 104 -18.67 5.23 -2.92
CA ILE A 104 -19.32 4.66 -4.12
C ILE A 104 -20.75 4.22 -3.76
N ALA A 105 -20.92 3.42 -2.71
CA ALA A 105 -22.20 2.82 -2.35
C ALA A 105 -23.22 3.81 -1.79
N ARG A 106 -22.77 4.80 -0.98
CA ARG A 106 -23.67 5.65 -0.18
C ARG A 106 -23.60 7.15 -0.49
N LYS A 107 -22.54 7.64 -1.14
CA LYS A 107 -22.30 9.08 -1.37
C LYS A 107 -22.20 9.47 -2.84
N GLN A 108 -22.78 8.67 -3.74
CA GLN A 108 -22.73 8.95 -5.18
C GLN A 108 -21.29 9.17 -5.68
N SER A 109 -20.33 8.43 -5.16
CA SER A 109 -18.89 8.53 -5.50
C SER A 109 -18.23 9.88 -5.15
N LYS A 110 -18.84 10.69 -4.27
CA LYS A 110 -18.27 11.95 -3.81
C LYS A 110 -17.35 11.73 -2.62
N ILE A 111 -16.08 12.07 -2.78
CA ILE A 111 -15.06 11.99 -1.73
C ILE A 111 -14.66 13.41 -1.32
N LYS A 112 -14.51 13.65 -0.01
CA LYS A 112 -14.15 14.96 0.53
C LYS A 112 -12.80 15.42 -0.02
N ALA A 113 -12.67 16.71 -0.37
CA ALA A 113 -11.50 17.28 -1.03
C ALA A 113 -10.20 17.14 -0.20
N HIS A 114 -10.27 17.22 1.14
CA HIS A 114 -9.06 17.09 1.96
C HIS A 114 -8.35 15.74 1.78
N ASN A 115 -9.06 14.66 1.36
CA ASN A 115 -8.43 13.36 1.12
C ASN A 115 -7.44 13.35 -0.06
N THR A 116 -7.40 14.41 -0.88
CA THR A 116 -6.40 14.58 -1.96
C THR A 116 -4.97 14.80 -1.43
N TRP A 117 -4.81 15.21 -0.18
CA TRP A 117 -3.52 15.49 0.43
C TRP A 117 -3.37 14.93 1.86
N SER A 118 -4.47 14.86 2.64
CA SER A 118 -4.40 14.48 4.05
C SER A 118 -3.92 13.05 4.27
N SER A 119 -4.36 12.12 3.43
CA SER A 119 -3.94 10.71 3.51
C SER A 119 -2.46 10.53 3.19
N VAL A 120 -1.93 11.30 2.22
CA VAL A 120 -0.51 11.30 1.85
C VAL A 120 0.36 11.76 3.02
N ILE A 121 0.02 12.90 3.64
CA ILE A 121 0.80 13.44 4.75
C ILE A 121 0.74 12.53 5.97
N ALA A 122 -0.45 12.07 6.35
CA ALA A 122 -0.62 11.20 7.50
C ALA A 122 0.15 9.87 7.36
N SER A 123 0.07 9.22 6.19
CA SER A 123 0.79 7.97 5.95
C SER A 123 2.29 8.17 5.83
N ALA A 124 2.75 9.28 5.23
CA ALA A 124 4.17 9.61 5.16
C ALA A 124 4.78 9.76 6.56
N ILE A 125 4.10 10.45 7.47
CA ILE A 125 4.54 10.55 8.88
C ILE A 125 4.53 9.16 9.52
N THR A 126 3.44 8.40 9.41
CA THR A 126 3.35 7.07 10.03
C THR A 126 4.46 6.15 9.56
N ILE A 127 4.62 5.99 8.24
CA ILE A 127 5.59 5.05 7.63
C ILE A 127 7.02 5.55 7.81
N GLY A 128 7.25 6.85 7.61
CA GLY A 128 8.55 7.48 7.75
C GLY A 128 9.17 7.31 9.15
N PHE A 129 8.34 7.33 10.17
CA PHE A 129 8.74 7.05 11.56
C PHE A 129 8.71 5.56 11.93
N GLY A 130 8.49 4.66 10.98
CA GLY A 130 8.59 3.23 11.19
C GLY A 130 7.27 2.50 11.45
N GLY A 131 6.12 3.12 11.20
CA GLY A 131 4.84 2.44 11.25
C GLY A 131 4.80 1.24 10.31
N SER A 132 4.41 0.07 10.81
CA SER A 132 4.46 -1.23 10.11
C SER A 132 3.24 -1.43 9.20
N VAL A 133 3.05 -0.53 8.24
CA VAL A 133 1.90 -0.47 7.31
C VAL A 133 2.34 -0.02 5.93
N GLY A 134 1.48 -0.16 4.93
CA GLY A 134 1.77 0.19 3.54
C GLY A 134 1.22 1.56 3.12
N ALA A 135 1.84 2.15 2.11
CA ALA A 135 1.44 3.42 1.51
C ALA A 135 0.30 3.28 0.49
N GLU A 136 -0.07 2.05 0.09
CA GLU A 136 -0.96 1.80 -1.04
C GLU A 136 -2.39 2.27 -0.77
N ALA A 137 -2.97 1.91 0.38
CA ALA A 137 -4.34 2.32 0.69
C ALA A 137 -4.49 3.85 0.81
N PRO A 138 -3.58 4.59 1.47
CA PRO A 138 -3.57 6.04 1.46
C PRO A 138 -3.49 6.67 0.07
N ILE A 139 -2.62 6.14 -0.80
CA ILE A 139 -2.49 6.72 -2.15
C ILE A 139 -3.70 6.39 -3.04
N VAL A 140 -4.29 5.20 -2.89
CA VAL A 140 -5.52 4.81 -3.58
C VAL A 140 -6.67 5.74 -3.16
N LEU A 141 -6.79 6.07 -1.87
CA LEU A 141 -7.77 7.05 -1.38
C LEU A 141 -7.50 8.45 -1.97
N THR A 142 -6.25 8.88 -2.00
CA THR A 142 -5.83 10.16 -2.59
C THR A 142 -6.15 10.22 -4.08
N GLY A 143 -5.79 9.19 -4.85
CA GLY A 143 -6.08 9.12 -6.27
C GLY A 143 -7.59 9.13 -6.54
N SER A 144 -8.35 8.33 -5.79
CA SER A 144 -9.81 8.31 -5.86
C SER A 144 -10.43 9.66 -5.52
N ALA A 145 -9.87 10.38 -4.54
CA ALA A 145 -10.30 11.72 -4.19
C ALA A 145 -9.99 12.74 -5.30
N ILE A 146 -8.84 12.64 -5.96
CA ILE A 146 -8.49 13.45 -7.13
C ILE A 146 -9.52 13.23 -8.25
N GLY A 147 -9.79 11.97 -8.62
CA GLY A 147 -10.79 11.63 -9.64
C GLY A 147 -12.19 12.14 -9.29
N SER A 148 -12.62 11.94 -8.04
CA SER A 148 -13.91 12.43 -7.53
C SER A 148 -14.03 13.96 -7.60
N ASN A 149 -13.03 14.68 -7.10
CA ASN A 149 -13.09 16.14 -7.03
C ASN A 149 -13.00 16.80 -8.41
N LEU A 150 -12.17 16.25 -9.32
CA LEU A 150 -12.15 16.69 -10.72
C LEU A 150 -13.51 16.45 -11.39
N GLY A 151 -14.12 15.28 -11.20
CA GLY A 151 -15.44 15.00 -11.74
C GLY A 151 -16.53 15.91 -11.17
N CYS A 152 -16.49 16.22 -9.88
CA CYS A 152 -17.40 17.16 -9.24
C CYS A 152 -17.24 18.59 -9.79
N LEU A 153 -16.01 19.03 -10.04
CA LEU A 153 -15.68 20.34 -10.62
C LEU A 153 -16.39 20.52 -11.99
N PHE A 154 -16.42 19.48 -12.79
CA PHE A 154 -17.10 19.47 -14.11
C PHE A 154 -18.55 19.02 -14.06
N ARG A 155 -19.16 18.89 -12.88
CA ARG A 155 -20.56 18.48 -12.66
C ARG A 155 -20.92 17.20 -13.43
N ILE A 156 -20.04 16.22 -13.39
CA ILE A 156 -20.24 14.93 -14.05
C ILE A 156 -21.30 14.12 -13.30
N ASN A 157 -22.06 13.30 -14.01
CA ASN A 157 -23.07 12.44 -13.43
C ASN A 157 -22.45 11.37 -12.51
N SER A 158 -23.23 10.84 -11.58
CA SER A 158 -22.77 9.89 -10.55
C SER A 158 -22.15 8.61 -11.15
N LYS A 159 -22.66 8.11 -12.28
CA LYS A 159 -22.15 6.90 -12.93
C LYS A 159 -20.76 7.09 -13.52
N THR A 160 -20.56 8.21 -14.22
CA THR A 160 -19.24 8.58 -14.75
C THR A 160 -18.30 9.05 -13.64
N LEU A 161 -18.82 9.62 -12.56
CA LEU A 161 -18.01 9.99 -11.39
C LEU A 161 -17.39 8.76 -10.73
N MET A 162 -18.16 7.66 -10.60
CA MET A 162 -17.64 6.37 -10.11
C MET A 162 -16.48 5.87 -10.97
N LEU A 163 -16.58 6.00 -12.29
CA LEU A 163 -15.50 5.63 -13.20
C LEU A 163 -14.25 6.49 -12.99
N LEU A 164 -14.38 7.81 -12.77
CA LEU A 164 -13.24 8.68 -12.50
C LEU A 164 -12.60 8.41 -11.13
N VAL A 165 -13.39 8.02 -10.12
CA VAL A 165 -12.88 7.52 -8.84
C VAL A 165 -12.04 6.27 -9.07
N GLY A 166 -12.50 5.36 -9.92
CA GLY A 166 -11.74 4.19 -10.35
C GLY A 166 -10.47 4.55 -11.11
N CYS A 167 -10.53 5.51 -12.05
CA CYS A 167 -9.33 5.98 -12.75
C CYS A 167 -8.28 6.54 -11.79
N GLY A 168 -8.72 7.24 -10.73
CA GLY A 168 -7.83 7.74 -9.69
C GLY A 168 -7.20 6.62 -8.87
N ALA A 169 -7.98 5.61 -8.47
CA ALA A 169 -7.47 4.44 -7.77
C ALA A 169 -6.48 3.64 -8.64
N ALA A 170 -6.88 3.35 -9.88
CA ALA A 170 -6.08 2.61 -10.85
C ALA A 170 -4.75 3.30 -11.14
N GLY A 171 -4.78 4.61 -11.42
CA GLY A 171 -3.59 5.42 -11.64
C GLY A 171 -2.68 5.48 -10.42
N ALA A 172 -3.24 5.53 -9.21
CA ALA A 172 -2.45 5.53 -7.98
C ALA A 172 -1.66 4.23 -7.80
N VAL A 173 -2.30 3.07 -7.97
CA VAL A 173 -1.64 1.76 -7.90
C VAL A 173 -0.63 1.60 -9.03
N ALA A 174 -1.04 1.92 -10.28
CA ALA A 174 -0.16 1.83 -11.44
C ALA A 174 1.09 2.71 -11.31
N GLY A 175 0.94 3.91 -10.75
CA GLY A 175 2.04 4.85 -10.51
C GLY A 175 3.01 4.37 -9.43
N ILE A 176 2.49 3.90 -8.27
CA ILE A 176 3.37 3.41 -7.18
C ILE A 176 4.18 2.19 -7.61
N PHE A 177 3.52 1.18 -8.20
CA PHE A 177 4.17 -0.07 -8.58
C PHE A 177 4.83 -0.05 -9.96
N LYS A 178 4.64 1.02 -10.75
CA LYS A 178 5.04 1.10 -12.15
C LYS A 178 4.46 -0.05 -12.99
N ALA A 179 3.26 -0.48 -12.67
CA ALA A 179 2.59 -1.65 -13.23
C ALA A 179 1.16 -1.31 -13.69
N PRO A 180 0.96 -0.86 -14.95
CA PRO A 180 -0.34 -0.42 -15.45
C PRO A 180 -1.43 -1.48 -15.35
N ILE A 181 -1.10 -2.74 -15.68
CA ILE A 181 -2.05 -3.86 -15.64
C ILE A 181 -2.47 -4.16 -14.19
N ALA A 182 -1.53 -4.12 -13.24
CA ALA A 182 -1.84 -4.33 -11.83
C ALA A 182 -2.83 -3.27 -11.29
N GLY A 183 -2.63 -1.99 -11.65
CA GLY A 183 -3.55 -0.93 -11.27
C GLY A 183 -4.96 -1.11 -11.83
N LEU A 184 -5.06 -1.57 -13.10
CA LEU A 184 -6.34 -1.88 -13.74
C LEU A 184 -7.05 -3.03 -12.99
N VAL A 185 -6.37 -4.18 -12.82
CA VAL A 185 -6.94 -5.38 -12.18
C VAL A 185 -7.35 -5.07 -10.74
N PHE A 186 -6.48 -4.41 -9.97
CA PHE A 186 -6.80 -3.97 -8.61
C PHE A 186 -8.10 -3.18 -8.55
N THR A 187 -8.29 -2.24 -9.46
CA THR A 187 -9.47 -1.37 -9.43
C THR A 187 -10.74 -2.12 -9.80
N LEU A 188 -10.69 -3.01 -10.78
CA LEU A 188 -11.83 -3.83 -11.18
C LEU A 188 -12.25 -4.77 -10.05
N GLU A 189 -11.28 -5.42 -9.40
CA GLU A 189 -11.53 -6.41 -8.36
C GLU A 189 -11.94 -5.75 -7.03
N VAL A 190 -11.17 -4.78 -6.56
CA VAL A 190 -11.35 -4.18 -5.23
C VAL A 190 -12.49 -3.18 -5.19
N LEU A 191 -12.67 -2.35 -6.23
CA LEU A 191 -13.75 -1.36 -6.29
C LEU A 191 -15.01 -1.89 -6.96
N MET A 192 -14.98 -3.15 -7.45
CA MET A 192 -16.13 -3.82 -8.09
C MET A 192 -16.76 -2.99 -9.20
N ILE A 193 -15.92 -2.35 -10.01
CA ILE A 193 -16.39 -1.55 -11.15
C ILE A 193 -16.72 -2.50 -12.29
N ASP A 194 -17.91 -2.32 -12.89
CA ASP A 194 -18.38 -3.15 -14.02
C ASP A 194 -17.42 -3.07 -15.21
N LEU A 195 -17.00 -4.22 -15.70
CA LEU A 195 -16.07 -4.39 -16.80
C LEU A 195 -16.79 -4.16 -18.13
N THR A 196 -17.01 -2.88 -18.46
CA THR A 196 -17.56 -2.48 -19.76
C THR A 196 -16.48 -1.88 -20.64
N MET A 197 -16.62 -1.98 -21.97
CA MET A 197 -15.66 -1.36 -22.90
C MET A 197 -15.55 0.16 -22.68
N GLY A 198 -16.63 0.80 -22.26
CA GLY A 198 -16.64 2.22 -21.93
C GLY A 198 -15.87 2.57 -20.66
N ALA A 199 -15.72 1.64 -19.72
CA ALA A 199 -14.95 1.80 -18.49
C ALA A 199 -13.47 1.43 -18.66
N LEU A 200 -13.17 0.43 -19.48
CA LEU A 200 -11.84 -0.12 -19.65
C LEU A 200 -10.82 0.90 -20.19
N LEU A 201 -11.20 1.63 -21.25
CA LEU A 201 -10.30 2.59 -21.89
C LEU A 201 -9.90 3.75 -20.98
N PRO A 202 -10.80 4.44 -20.25
CA PRO A 202 -10.43 5.47 -19.29
C PRO A 202 -9.51 4.95 -18.18
N LEU A 203 -9.78 3.76 -17.65
CA LEU A 203 -8.96 3.12 -16.62
C LEU A 203 -7.54 2.83 -17.13
N LEU A 204 -7.42 2.24 -18.31
CA LEU A 204 -6.12 1.97 -18.96
C LEU A 204 -5.33 3.25 -19.22
N ILE A 205 -5.97 4.30 -19.74
CA ILE A 205 -5.31 5.59 -19.98
C ILE A 205 -4.76 6.15 -18.68
N SER A 206 -5.53 6.13 -17.59
CA SER A 206 -5.05 6.60 -16.30
C SER A 206 -3.87 5.77 -15.81
N CYS A 207 -3.93 4.43 -15.89
CA CYS A 207 -2.85 3.54 -15.46
C CYS A 207 -1.56 3.74 -16.25
N VAL A 208 -1.67 3.74 -17.58
CA VAL A 208 -0.49 3.90 -18.47
C VAL A 208 0.13 5.28 -18.31
N THR A 209 -0.70 6.31 -18.20
CA THR A 209 -0.22 7.68 -17.97
C THR A 209 0.49 7.79 -16.63
N ALA A 210 -0.12 7.25 -15.56
CA ALA A 210 0.47 7.32 -14.23
C ALA A 210 1.80 6.57 -14.16
N ALA A 211 1.88 5.35 -14.68
CA ALA A 211 3.11 4.60 -14.75
C ALA A 211 4.16 5.30 -15.62
N GLY A 212 3.78 5.82 -16.79
CA GLY A 212 4.67 6.56 -17.70
C GLY A 212 5.28 7.80 -17.06
N VAL A 213 4.48 8.60 -16.34
CA VAL A 213 4.97 9.76 -15.58
C VAL A 213 5.93 9.30 -14.47
N THR A 214 5.60 8.24 -13.75
CA THR A 214 6.49 7.73 -12.69
C THR A 214 7.78 7.19 -13.26
N PHE A 215 7.77 6.48 -14.40
CA PHE A 215 8.99 6.06 -15.11
C PHE A 215 9.85 7.25 -15.54
N ALA A 216 9.23 8.28 -16.07
CA ALA A 216 9.95 9.47 -16.54
C ALA A 216 10.64 10.24 -15.40
N VAL A 217 10.04 10.27 -14.21
CA VAL A 217 10.57 11.04 -13.06
C VAL A 217 11.52 10.20 -12.18
N SER A 218 11.18 8.94 -11.89
CA SER A 218 11.94 8.10 -10.95
C SER A 218 12.72 6.96 -11.60
N GLY A 219 12.89 7.00 -12.93
CA GLY A 219 13.64 5.99 -13.69
C GLY A 219 12.90 4.66 -13.82
N THR A 220 13.58 3.68 -14.42
CA THR A 220 13.00 2.39 -14.82
C THR A 220 13.00 1.32 -13.73
N ASN A 221 13.70 1.53 -12.61
CA ASN A 221 13.79 0.53 -11.54
C ASN A 221 12.40 0.26 -10.97
N THR A 222 12.03 -1.00 -10.92
CA THR A 222 10.80 -1.48 -10.27
C THR A 222 10.98 -1.59 -8.76
N ILE A 223 9.88 -1.65 -7.99
CA ILE A 223 9.97 -1.82 -6.53
C ILE A 223 10.52 -3.21 -6.19
N PHE A 224 10.08 -4.22 -6.94
CA PHE A 224 10.55 -5.59 -6.79
C PHE A 224 11.30 -5.99 -8.05
N GLU A 225 12.61 -6.20 -7.91
CA GLU A 225 13.44 -6.80 -8.93
C GLU A 225 13.62 -8.27 -8.58
N PHE A 226 13.33 -9.16 -9.50
CA PHE A 226 13.57 -10.58 -9.30
C PHE A 226 13.94 -11.26 -10.60
N HIS A 227 14.74 -12.31 -10.47
CA HIS A 227 15.09 -13.19 -11.58
C HIS A 227 14.58 -14.59 -11.31
N LEU A 228 13.75 -15.13 -12.21
CA LEU A 228 13.30 -16.51 -12.14
C LEU A 228 14.53 -17.44 -12.20
N GLN A 229 14.71 -18.26 -11.17
CA GLN A 229 15.78 -19.24 -11.15
C GLN A 229 15.50 -20.39 -12.10
N ASN A 230 14.25 -20.83 -12.16
CA ASN A 230 13.78 -21.92 -13.04
C ASN A 230 12.40 -21.58 -13.58
N GLY A 231 12.13 -21.98 -14.83
CA GLY A 231 10.80 -21.88 -15.41
C GLY A 231 9.77 -22.80 -14.71
N PHE A 232 8.52 -22.68 -15.16
CA PHE A 232 7.44 -23.53 -14.69
C PHE A 232 7.75 -25.02 -15.02
N ALA A 233 7.55 -25.88 -14.04
CA ALA A 233 7.76 -27.31 -14.17
C ALA A 233 6.55 -28.08 -13.62
N VAL A 234 6.03 -29.02 -14.39
CA VAL A 234 4.80 -29.76 -14.09
C VAL A 234 4.94 -30.65 -12.84
N ASP A 235 6.12 -31.17 -12.59
CA ASP A 235 6.48 -31.96 -11.40
C ASP A 235 6.30 -31.19 -10.08
N LYS A 236 6.31 -29.85 -10.14
CA LYS A 236 6.14 -28.97 -8.97
C LYS A 236 4.67 -28.59 -8.68
N ILE A 237 3.71 -29.03 -9.49
CA ILE A 237 2.27 -28.74 -9.26
C ILE A 237 1.80 -29.11 -7.86
N PRO A 238 2.13 -30.29 -7.29
CA PRO A 238 1.72 -30.62 -5.93
C PRO A 238 2.23 -29.62 -4.88
N ALA A 239 3.46 -29.13 -5.05
CA ALA A 239 4.03 -28.13 -4.16
C ALA A 239 3.31 -26.78 -4.29
N TYR A 240 2.89 -26.36 -5.50
CA TYR A 240 2.12 -25.12 -5.68
C TYR A 240 0.74 -25.21 -5.01
N ILE A 241 0.06 -26.37 -5.10
CA ILE A 241 -1.24 -26.59 -4.43
C ILE A 241 -1.06 -26.50 -2.91
N LEU A 242 -0.05 -27.14 -2.35
CA LEU A 242 0.23 -27.12 -0.92
C LEU A 242 0.65 -25.72 -0.45
N LEU A 243 1.42 -24.97 -1.25
CA LEU A 243 1.72 -23.57 -0.97
C LEU A 243 0.44 -22.72 -0.92
N GLY A 244 -0.49 -22.92 -1.86
CA GLY A 244 -1.77 -22.21 -1.86
C GLY A 244 -2.58 -22.48 -0.59
N ILE A 245 -2.63 -23.72 -0.12
CA ILE A 245 -3.27 -24.09 1.15
C ILE A 245 -2.57 -23.39 2.32
N PHE A 246 -1.24 -23.41 2.34
CA PHE A 246 -0.45 -22.77 3.41
C PHE A 246 -0.67 -21.25 3.42
N CYS A 247 -0.63 -20.57 2.27
CA CYS A 247 -0.95 -19.14 2.16
C CYS A 247 -2.39 -18.85 2.61
N GLY A 248 -3.36 -19.70 2.26
CA GLY A 248 -4.74 -19.58 2.73
C GLY A 248 -4.87 -19.65 4.26
N LEU A 249 -4.12 -20.54 4.92
CA LEU A 249 -4.08 -20.63 6.38
C LEU A 249 -3.44 -19.37 7.01
N VAL A 250 -2.36 -18.85 6.43
CA VAL A 250 -1.72 -17.61 6.87
C VAL A 250 -2.65 -16.42 6.68
N SER A 251 -3.38 -16.34 5.56
CA SER A 251 -4.38 -15.30 5.31
C SER A 251 -5.52 -15.34 6.33
N LEU A 252 -6.00 -16.54 6.64
CA LEU A 252 -7.01 -16.74 7.69
C LEU A 252 -6.53 -16.28 9.07
N TYR A 253 -5.29 -16.65 9.41
CA TYR A 253 -4.64 -16.21 10.64
C TYR A 253 -4.55 -14.69 10.68
N PHE A 254 -4.03 -14.05 9.60
CA PHE A 254 -3.86 -12.60 9.50
C PHE A 254 -5.20 -11.90 9.71
N THR A 255 -6.21 -12.25 8.95
CA THR A 255 -7.52 -11.60 8.97
C THR A 255 -8.23 -11.75 10.33
N ARG A 256 -8.24 -12.96 10.90
CA ARG A 256 -8.88 -13.20 12.20
C ARG A 256 -8.18 -12.46 13.33
N THR A 257 -6.86 -12.53 13.37
CA THR A 257 -6.06 -11.88 14.42
C THR A 257 -6.19 -10.36 14.31
N MET A 258 -6.09 -9.81 13.09
CA MET A 258 -6.25 -8.37 12.85
C MET A 258 -7.61 -7.87 13.35
N ASN A 259 -8.71 -8.52 12.94
CA ASN A 259 -10.06 -8.13 13.35
C ASN A 259 -10.23 -8.22 14.89
N SER A 260 -9.72 -9.28 15.51
CA SER A 260 -9.78 -9.43 16.98
C SER A 260 -9.01 -8.32 17.70
N LEU A 261 -7.84 -7.95 17.20
CA LEU A 261 -7.04 -6.86 17.76
C LEU A 261 -7.69 -5.49 17.54
N GLU A 262 -8.26 -5.24 16.35
CA GLU A 262 -9.02 -4.01 16.09
C GLU A 262 -10.20 -3.87 17.04
N ASP A 263 -10.94 -4.95 17.33
CA ASP A 263 -12.03 -4.95 18.29
C ASP A 263 -11.55 -4.62 19.72
N ILE A 264 -10.34 -5.04 20.09
CA ILE A 264 -9.71 -4.64 21.35
C ILE A 264 -9.44 -3.13 21.35
N PHE A 265 -8.84 -2.59 20.29
CA PHE A 265 -8.60 -1.14 20.18
C PHE A 265 -9.89 -0.32 20.17
N ARG A 266 -10.99 -0.83 19.60
CA ARG A 266 -12.30 -0.18 19.60
C ARG A 266 -12.89 -0.03 21.00
N LYS A 267 -12.60 -0.93 21.94
CA LYS A 267 -13.09 -0.85 23.33
C LYS A 267 -12.55 0.36 24.08
N TYR A 268 -11.37 0.85 23.72
CA TYR A 268 -10.80 2.03 24.35
C TYR A 268 -11.36 3.30 23.71
N SER A 269 -12.03 4.16 24.47
CA SER A 269 -12.53 5.45 23.98
C SER A 269 -11.46 6.55 23.96
N ASN A 270 -10.47 6.46 24.87
CA ASN A 270 -9.43 7.47 24.98
C ASN A 270 -8.32 7.27 23.92
N PRO A 271 -8.11 8.24 23.01
CA PRO A 271 -7.11 8.12 21.96
C PRO A 271 -5.67 8.06 22.48
N TYR A 272 -5.38 8.67 23.63
CA TYR A 272 -4.05 8.62 24.23
C TYR A 272 -3.70 7.22 24.78
N VAL A 273 -4.73 6.50 25.30
CA VAL A 273 -4.55 5.11 25.73
C VAL A 273 -4.29 4.20 24.52
N LYS A 274 -5.01 4.40 23.41
CA LYS A 274 -4.75 3.70 22.14
C LYS A 274 -3.34 3.94 21.65
N LEU A 275 -2.90 5.19 21.65
CA LEU A 275 -1.54 5.58 21.26
C LEU A 275 -0.50 4.87 22.12
N LEU A 276 -0.67 4.89 23.45
CA LEU A 276 0.29 4.28 24.38
C LEU A 276 0.39 2.77 24.17
N ILE A 277 -0.74 2.08 24.07
CA ILE A 277 -0.78 0.64 23.83
C ILE A 277 -0.21 0.31 22.45
N GLY A 278 -0.68 0.97 21.39
CA GLY A 278 -0.26 0.73 20.02
C GLY A 278 1.22 1.09 19.81
N GLY A 279 1.64 2.27 20.29
CA GLY A 279 3.01 2.74 20.17
C GLY A 279 3.99 1.85 20.94
N ALA A 280 3.69 1.50 22.19
CA ALA A 280 4.55 0.62 22.99
C ALA A 280 4.66 -0.78 22.37
N THR A 281 3.54 -1.38 21.93
CA THR A 281 3.54 -2.68 21.26
C THR A 281 4.38 -2.64 19.98
N LEU A 282 4.17 -1.64 19.14
CA LEU A 282 4.91 -1.49 17.89
C LEU A 282 6.42 -1.30 18.15
N SER A 283 6.79 -0.45 19.09
CA SER A 283 8.18 -0.18 19.43
C SER A 283 8.93 -1.41 19.93
N ILE A 284 8.31 -2.18 20.83
CA ILE A 284 8.88 -3.43 21.33
C ILE A 284 9.07 -4.43 20.17
N LEU A 285 8.07 -4.55 19.31
CA LEU A 285 8.14 -5.47 18.15
C LEU A 285 9.23 -5.07 17.16
N ILE A 286 9.38 -3.78 16.85
CA ILE A 286 10.43 -3.30 15.94
C ILE A 286 11.82 -3.47 16.57
N TYR A 287 11.95 -3.26 17.89
CA TYR A 287 13.21 -3.48 18.57
C TYR A 287 13.64 -4.96 18.53
N LEU A 288 12.69 -5.88 18.69
CA LEU A 288 12.95 -7.32 18.61
C LEU A 288 13.15 -7.80 17.17
N PHE A 289 12.38 -7.24 16.23
CA PHE A 289 12.34 -7.61 14.81
C PHE A 289 12.41 -6.35 13.93
N PRO A 290 13.60 -5.81 13.67
CA PRO A 290 13.77 -4.61 12.86
C PRO A 290 13.16 -4.69 11.46
N SER A 291 13.03 -5.89 10.89
CA SER A 291 12.35 -6.12 9.60
C SER A 291 10.87 -5.72 9.59
N LEU A 292 10.26 -5.47 10.77
CA LEU A 292 8.89 -4.96 10.90
C LEU A 292 8.80 -3.45 10.70
N TYR A 293 9.94 -2.73 10.64
CA TYR A 293 9.98 -1.29 10.43
C TYR A 293 9.48 -0.89 9.05
N GLY A 294 8.53 0.04 8.98
CA GLY A 294 7.98 0.56 7.73
C GLY A 294 7.21 -0.47 6.90
N GLU A 295 7.34 -0.38 5.59
CA GLU A 295 6.61 -1.23 4.64
C GLU A 295 7.14 -2.67 4.58
N GLY A 296 8.44 -2.88 4.87
CA GLY A 296 9.09 -4.19 4.84
C GLY A 296 9.60 -4.62 3.46
N TYR A 297 9.66 -3.72 2.48
CA TYR A 297 10.11 -4.03 1.12
C TYR A 297 11.58 -4.45 1.04
N ASP A 298 12.42 -3.99 1.97
CA ASP A 298 13.84 -4.35 2.01
C ASP A 298 14.02 -5.85 2.26
N LEU A 299 13.27 -6.42 3.22
CA LEU A 299 13.28 -7.86 3.45
C LEU A 299 12.71 -8.64 2.28
N ILE A 300 11.63 -8.16 1.64
CA ILE A 300 11.08 -8.79 0.43
C ILE A 300 12.16 -8.84 -0.66
N ASN A 301 12.80 -7.72 -0.98
CA ASN A 301 13.86 -7.66 -2.00
C ASN A 301 15.03 -8.58 -1.65
N LEU A 302 15.38 -8.68 -0.38
CA LEU A 302 16.44 -9.58 0.08
C LEU A 302 16.05 -11.05 -0.09
N LEU A 303 14.82 -11.45 0.24
CA LEU A 303 14.34 -12.82 0.06
C LEU A 303 14.21 -13.20 -1.44
N LEU A 304 13.89 -12.24 -2.30
CA LEU A 304 13.78 -12.44 -3.75
C LEU A 304 15.16 -12.49 -4.45
N ASN A 305 16.19 -11.84 -3.94
CA ASN A 305 17.47 -11.68 -4.61
C ASN A 305 18.68 -12.27 -3.86
N GLY A 306 18.57 -12.48 -2.55
CA GLY A 306 19.64 -12.99 -1.68
C GLY A 306 20.10 -14.40 -2.07
N ASN A 307 21.41 -14.64 -2.06
CA ASN A 307 22.02 -15.91 -2.47
C ASN A 307 23.03 -16.46 -1.46
N SER A 308 23.51 -15.60 -0.57
CA SER A 308 24.65 -15.88 0.29
C SER A 308 24.27 -15.94 1.76
N ALA A 309 25.09 -16.58 2.58
CA ALA A 309 24.90 -16.55 4.02
C ALA A 309 24.91 -15.11 4.58
N LYS A 310 25.70 -14.22 3.94
CA LYS A 310 25.76 -12.80 4.33
C LYS A 310 24.42 -12.09 4.09
N ASP A 311 23.70 -12.44 3.03
CA ASP A 311 22.39 -11.85 2.74
C ASP A 311 21.38 -12.23 3.81
N TRP A 312 21.47 -13.48 4.32
CA TRP A 312 20.59 -13.94 5.40
C TRP A 312 20.94 -13.31 6.75
N ASP A 313 22.22 -13.03 7.00
CA ASP A 313 22.64 -12.26 8.16
C ASP A 313 22.14 -10.81 8.08
N THR A 314 22.16 -10.21 6.88
CA THR A 314 21.57 -8.88 6.64
C THR A 314 20.05 -8.87 6.89
N ALA A 315 19.34 -9.97 6.58
CA ALA A 315 17.91 -10.10 6.89
C ALA A 315 17.61 -10.00 8.39
N MET A 316 18.55 -10.43 9.20
CA MET A 316 18.47 -10.46 10.66
C MET A 316 19.24 -9.30 11.30
N ASP A 317 19.73 -8.34 10.51
CA ASP A 317 20.54 -7.22 11.01
C ASP A 317 19.84 -6.47 12.15
N SER A 318 20.64 -6.03 13.11
CA SER A 318 20.18 -5.34 14.31
C SER A 318 19.17 -6.11 15.19
N SER A 319 18.95 -7.42 14.93
CA SER A 319 18.10 -8.29 15.74
C SER A 319 18.93 -9.15 16.71
N LEU A 320 18.25 -9.78 17.67
CA LEU A 320 18.88 -10.77 18.59
C LEU A 320 19.37 -12.04 17.86
N PHE A 321 18.99 -12.22 16.59
CA PHE A 321 19.32 -13.38 15.77
C PHE A 321 20.52 -13.14 14.83
N TYR A 322 21.09 -11.95 14.84
CA TYR A 322 22.24 -11.59 13.99
C TYR A 322 23.41 -12.54 14.18
N GLY A 323 24.03 -12.98 13.10
CA GLY A 323 25.16 -13.93 13.13
C GLY A 323 24.76 -15.41 13.34
N HIS A 324 23.49 -15.72 13.49
CA HIS A 324 22.99 -17.07 13.68
C HIS A 324 22.15 -17.54 12.47
N GLY A 325 22.78 -17.67 11.30
CA GLY A 325 22.12 -18.04 10.04
C GLY A 325 21.24 -19.31 10.11
N ASN A 326 21.54 -20.23 11.02
CA ASN A 326 20.73 -21.43 11.28
C ASN A 326 19.34 -21.11 11.86
N LEU A 327 19.16 -19.93 12.48
CA LEU A 327 17.90 -19.50 13.08
C LEU A 327 17.03 -18.66 12.13
N LEU A 328 17.46 -18.48 10.87
CA LEU A 328 16.72 -17.69 9.89
C LEU A 328 15.24 -18.12 9.77
N LEU A 329 14.99 -19.43 9.68
CA LEU A 329 13.60 -19.94 9.58
C LEU A 329 12.77 -19.59 10.80
N LEU A 330 13.35 -19.69 12.00
CA LEU A 330 12.68 -19.31 13.24
C LEU A 330 12.41 -17.81 13.27
N TYR A 331 13.40 -17.00 12.89
CA TYR A 331 13.26 -15.56 12.79
C TYR A 331 12.13 -15.16 11.84
N LEU A 332 12.12 -15.69 10.61
CA LEU A 332 11.08 -15.43 9.62
C LEU A 332 9.69 -15.89 10.09
N ALA A 333 9.59 -17.04 10.77
CA ALA A 333 8.33 -17.51 11.34
C ALA A 333 7.80 -16.58 12.44
N LEU A 334 8.67 -16.05 13.31
CA LEU A 334 8.30 -15.06 14.30
C LEU A 334 7.88 -13.73 13.67
N VAL A 335 8.64 -13.26 12.68
CA VAL A 335 8.29 -12.05 11.91
C VAL A 335 6.91 -12.21 11.25
N LEU A 336 6.61 -13.38 10.66
CA LEU A 336 5.31 -13.68 10.07
C LEU A 336 4.18 -13.57 11.11
N ILE A 337 4.37 -14.12 12.29
CA ILE A 337 3.39 -14.07 13.38
C ILE A 337 3.21 -12.63 13.87
N PHE A 338 4.30 -11.92 14.15
CA PHE A 338 4.23 -10.60 14.77
C PHE A 338 3.90 -9.45 13.82
N LYS A 339 4.01 -9.62 12.49
CA LYS A 339 3.63 -8.59 11.52
C LYS A 339 2.19 -8.13 11.69
N VAL A 340 1.27 -9.05 11.99
CA VAL A 340 -0.15 -8.73 12.24
C VAL A 340 -0.29 -7.77 13.42
N PHE A 341 0.40 -8.08 14.52
CA PHE A 341 0.36 -7.24 15.73
C PHE A 341 0.96 -5.85 15.47
N ALA A 342 2.09 -5.79 14.75
CA ALA A 342 2.74 -4.53 14.41
C ALA A 342 1.84 -3.65 13.51
N SER A 343 1.21 -4.23 12.49
CA SER A 343 0.33 -3.49 11.57
C SER A 343 -0.94 -3.01 12.29
N THR A 344 -1.56 -3.88 13.10
CA THR A 344 -2.77 -3.50 13.85
C THR A 344 -2.45 -2.50 14.95
N ALA A 345 -1.31 -2.63 15.64
CA ALA A 345 -0.86 -1.67 16.65
C ALA A 345 -0.61 -0.28 16.04
N THR A 346 -0.05 -0.22 14.82
CA THR A 346 0.15 1.03 14.08
C THR A 346 -1.19 1.72 13.82
N ASN A 347 -2.13 1.05 13.16
CA ASN A 347 -3.43 1.64 12.80
C ASN A 347 -4.31 1.87 14.04
N GLY A 348 -4.37 0.90 14.96
CA GLY A 348 -5.13 0.99 16.20
C GLY A 348 -4.63 2.07 17.16
N GLY A 349 -3.32 2.35 17.15
CA GLY A 349 -2.69 3.43 17.90
C GLY A 349 -2.97 4.83 17.37
N GLY A 350 -3.49 4.97 16.15
CA GLY A 350 -3.79 6.25 15.49
C GLY A 350 -2.91 6.58 14.30
N GLY A 351 -2.08 5.63 13.83
CA GLY A 351 -1.36 5.74 12.57
C GLY A 351 -2.28 5.61 11.36
N CYS A 352 -1.75 5.89 10.18
CA CYS A 352 -2.48 5.83 8.92
C CYS A 352 -1.68 5.03 7.89
N GLY A 353 -2.21 3.87 7.47
CA GLY A 353 -1.61 3.05 6.44
C GLY A 353 -2.47 1.88 6.02
N GLY A 354 -2.05 1.20 4.95
CA GLY A 354 -2.74 0.06 4.36
C GLY A 354 -2.22 -1.28 4.86
N ILE A 355 -3.02 -2.32 4.63
CA ILE A 355 -2.66 -3.72 4.93
C ILE A 355 -2.13 -4.45 3.70
N PHE A 356 -2.07 -3.81 2.54
CA PHE A 356 -1.64 -4.44 1.29
C PHE A 356 -0.15 -4.81 1.33
N ALA A 357 0.75 -3.87 1.67
CA ALA A 357 2.16 -4.20 1.85
C ALA A 357 2.40 -5.26 2.93
N PRO A 358 1.76 -5.21 4.12
CA PRO A 358 1.81 -6.31 5.08
C PRO A 358 1.39 -7.67 4.51
N SER A 359 0.36 -7.76 3.67
CA SER A 359 -0.04 -9.03 3.06
C SER A 359 0.98 -9.53 2.05
N LEU A 360 1.50 -8.67 1.16
CA LEU A 360 2.60 -9.04 0.26
C LEU A 360 3.84 -9.55 1.03
N PHE A 361 4.19 -8.87 2.12
CA PHE A 361 5.29 -9.24 2.99
C PHE A 361 5.10 -10.64 3.60
N LEU A 362 3.92 -10.91 4.14
CA LEU A 362 3.58 -12.22 4.69
C LEU A 362 3.58 -13.31 3.64
N GLY A 363 3.06 -13.02 2.44
CA GLY A 363 3.06 -13.94 1.31
C GLY A 363 4.47 -14.32 0.88
N CYS A 364 5.38 -13.32 0.77
CA CYS A 364 6.78 -13.54 0.44
C CYS A 364 7.46 -14.47 1.46
N ILE A 365 7.34 -14.16 2.75
CA ILE A 365 7.92 -14.95 3.84
C ILE A 365 7.31 -16.36 3.86
N SER A 366 6.00 -16.49 3.68
CA SER A 366 5.31 -17.78 3.65
C SER A 366 5.85 -18.68 2.52
N GLY A 367 5.97 -18.13 1.30
CA GLY A 367 6.51 -18.87 0.17
C GLY A 367 7.97 -19.28 0.37
N PHE A 368 8.80 -18.39 0.93
CA PHE A 368 10.19 -18.67 1.23
C PHE A 368 10.34 -19.77 2.30
N ILE A 369 9.64 -19.65 3.43
CA ILE A 369 9.65 -20.65 4.52
C ILE A 369 9.19 -22.00 3.99
N PHE A 370 8.09 -22.04 3.22
CA PHE A 370 7.55 -23.26 2.64
C PHE A 370 8.59 -23.97 1.77
N ALA A 371 9.20 -23.27 0.82
CA ALA A 371 10.19 -23.86 -0.06
C ALA A 371 11.43 -24.36 0.69
N ARG A 372 11.90 -23.59 1.66
CA ARG A 372 13.09 -23.94 2.47
C ARG A 372 12.83 -25.16 3.36
N LEU A 373 11.68 -25.26 4.00
CA LEU A 373 11.26 -26.44 4.76
C LEU A 373 11.12 -27.66 3.84
N TRP A 374 10.51 -27.51 2.68
CA TRP A 374 10.38 -28.57 1.68
C TRP A 374 11.75 -29.13 1.27
N ASN A 375 12.70 -28.25 0.95
CA ASN A 375 14.05 -28.64 0.58
C ASN A 375 14.82 -29.30 1.74
N PHE A 376 14.60 -28.83 2.98
CA PHE A 376 15.22 -29.40 4.16
C PHE A 376 14.78 -30.85 4.39
N TYR A 377 13.48 -31.13 4.29
CA TYR A 377 12.92 -32.48 4.43
C TYR A 377 13.01 -33.32 3.17
N ARG A 378 13.54 -32.78 2.07
CA ARG A 378 13.61 -33.44 0.74
C ARG A 378 12.29 -34.07 0.30
N CYS A 379 11.17 -33.38 0.52
CA CYS A 379 9.85 -33.88 0.19
C CYS A 379 9.76 -34.27 -1.30
N LEU A 380 9.31 -35.46 -1.59
CA LEU A 380 9.16 -36.03 -2.94
C LEU A 380 10.45 -36.01 -3.80
N GLY A 381 11.63 -35.75 -3.24
CA GLY A 381 12.87 -35.64 -4.00
C GLY A 381 12.95 -34.44 -4.97
N ILE A 382 12.01 -33.53 -4.93
CA ILE A 382 11.91 -32.37 -5.82
C ILE A 382 12.51 -31.14 -5.11
N TYR A 383 13.43 -30.45 -5.78
CA TYR A 383 14.00 -29.19 -5.30
C TYR A 383 13.10 -28.00 -5.68
N LEU A 384 12.76 -27.17 -4.71
CA LEU A 384 11.96 -25.96 -4.90
C LEU A 384 12.86 -24.72 -4.82
N PRO A 385 12.89 -23.87 -5.87
CA PRO A 385 13.62 -22.60 -5.83
C PRO A 385 12.96 -21.64 -4.84
N GLU A 386 13.63 -21.31 -3.74
CA GLU A 386 13.09 -20.49 -2.65
C GLU A 386 12.56 -19.13 -3.13
N ARG A 387 13.26 -18.48 -4.07
CA ARG A 387 12.88 -17.19 -4.66
C ARG A 387 11.57 -17.27 -5.45
N ASN A 388 11.43 -18.29 -6.29
CA ASN A 388 10.23 -18.47 -7.09
C ASN A 388 9.01 -18.68 -6.19
N PHE A 389 9.18 -19.48 -5.12
CA PHE A 389 8.12 -19.76 -4.16
C PHE A 389 7.80 -18.55 -3.28
N ALA A 390 8.79 -17.73 -2.92
CA ALA A 390 8.58 -16.45 -2.25
C ALA A 390 7.69 -15.52 -3.08
N MET A 391 7.97 -15.40 -4.38
CA MET A 391 7.16 -14.60 -5.29
C MET A 391 5.74 -15.16 -5.49
N ILE A 392 5.61 -16.48 -5.66
CA ILE A 392 4.29 -17.13 -5.79
C ILE A 392 3.49 -16.95 -4.50
N GLY A 393 4.14 -17.05 -3.34
CA GLY A 393 3.52 -16.77 -2.06
C GLY A 393 2.99 -15.34 -1.93
N MET A 394 3.70 -14.33 -2.48
CA MET A 394 3.20 -12.95 -2.54
C MET A 394 1.89 -12.83 -3.33
N ALA A 395 1.74 -13.63 -4.39
CA ALA A 395 0.52 -13.64 -5.20
C ALA A 395 -0.61 -14.48 -4.57
N GLY A 396 -0.27 -15.39 -3.64
CA GLY A 396 -1.20 -16.32 -3.02
C GLY A 396 -1.85 -15.84 -1.72
N LEU A 397 -1.41 -14.69 -1.18
CA LEU A 397 -1.90 -14.11 0.08
C LEU A 397 -2.53 -12.74 -0.15
#